data_642ade59545ad7687c8f3f3457d65403
#
_entry.id   642ade59545ad7687c8f3f3457d65403
#
_cell.length_a   1.000
_cell.length_b   1.000
_cell.length_c   1.000
_cell.angle_alpha   90.00
_cell.angle_beta   90.00
_cell.angle_gamma   90.00
#
_symmetry.space_group_name_H-M   'P 1'
#
loop_
_entity.id
_entity.type
_entity.pdbx_description
1 polymer ?
#
loop_
_entity_poly.entity_id
_entity_poly.type
_entity_poly.pdbx_seq_one_letter_code
_entity_poly.pdbx_strand_id
1 'polypeptide(L)'
;MIRKYLYLSIIIFLSGTMCGCIGGTSQKSVYYVFSASRNFSTVQSLIGDRGLGVGPIKIPAFLNRPQIVTRQGQNLLSINEFHRWGDSLEAQITGVLVENLSTLLNTPNISIYPWERPFLPEYQLYIDFRRFDGKTAESVTLDAVWWIVDTDNDKRLLTRRSSLVESTQGDGYKAYVIALNTVLEKFCQKITDGVIDVLP
;
A
#
# COMPACT_ATOMS: atom_id res chain seq x y z
N MET A 1 62.24 -38.09 13.20
CA MET A 1 61.45 -38.12 11.99
C MET A 1 59.95 -38.01 12.27
N ILE A 2 59.38 -38.69 13.21
CA ILE A 2 57.92 -38.70 13.52
C ILE A 2 57.32 -37.32 13.82
N ARG A 3 58.02 -36.41 14.52
CA ARG A 3 57.57 -35.06 14.85
C ARG A 3 57.35 -34.15 13.60
N LYS A 4 58.16 -34.30 12.55
CA LYS A 4 57.97 -33.52 11.30
C LYS A 4 56.73 -33.95 10.54
N TYR A 5 56.42 -35.23 10.53
CA TYR A 5 55.17 -35.73 9.86
C TYR A 5 53.92 -35.35 10.65
N LEU A 6 54.02 -35.26 11.98
CA LEU A 6 52.88 -34.79 12.80
C LEU A 6 52.54 -33.35 12.53
N TYR A 7 53.53 -32.43 12.43
CA TYR A 7 53.26 -31.03 12.07
C TYR A 7 52.74 -30.86 10.64
N LEU A 8 53.26 -31.65 9.70
CA LEU A 8 52.78 -31.62 8.32
C LEU A 8 51.31 -32.08 8.22
N SER A 9 50.93 -33.11 8.98
CA SER A 9 49.55 -33.61 9.04
C SER A 9 48.59 -32.58 9.66
N ILE A 10 49.02 -31.85 10.72
CA ILE A 10 48.22 -30.81 11.37
C ILE A 10 48.04 -29.61 10.42
N ILE A 11 49.03 -29.22 9.63
CA ILE A 11 48.95 -28.10 8.67
C ILE A 11 48.01 -28.46 7.51
N ILE A 12 48.06 -29.69 7.03
CA ILE A 12 47.14 -30.18 5.97
C ILE A 12 45.71 -30.22 6.47
N PHE A 13 45.48 -30.65 7.71
CA PHE A 13 44.16 -30.70 8.32
C PHE A 13 43.58 -29.30 8.56
N LEU A 14 44.41 -28.34 8.98
CA LEU A 14 43.99 -26.93 9.21
C LEU A 14 43.71 -26.20 7.91
N SER A 15 44.37 -26.56 6.79
CA SER A 15 44.14 -25.97 5.46
C SER A 15 42.83 -26.46 4.82
N GLY A 16 42.32 -27.61 5.21
CA GLY A 16 41.08 -28.21 4.68
C GLY A 16 39.80 -27.56 5.24
N THR A 17 39.88 -26.82 6.35
CA THR A 17 38.70 -26.24 6.99
C THR A 17 38.33 -24.82 6.51
N MET A 18 39.12 -24.21 5.62
CA MET A 18 38.84 -22.85 5.09
C MET A 18 37.98 -22.81 3.83
N CYS A 19 37.46 -23.92 3.31
CA CYS A 19 36.66 -23.96 2.09
C CYS A 19 35.14 -23.88 2.33
N GLY A 20 34.69 -23.18 3.36
CA GLY A 20 33.30 -23.17 3.84
C GLY A 20 32.45 -21.93 3.52
N CYS A 21 32.77 -21.09 2.55
CA CYS A 21 31.95 -19.95 2.14
C CYS A 21 31.87 -19.84 0.62
N ILE A 22 31.36 -20.87 -0.05
CA ILE A 22 30.97 -20.74 -1.48
C ILE A 22 29.58 -20.11 -1.49
N GLY A 23 29.52 -18.83 -1.89
CA GLY A 23 28.38 -17.96 -1.90
C GLY A 23 27.14 -18.58 -2.52
N GLY A 24 26.14 -18.78 -1.68
CA GLY A 24 24.78 -18.93 -2.16
C GLY A 24 24.37 -17.62 -2.86
N THR A 25 23.93 -17.69 -4.11
CA THR A 25 23.30 -16.54 -4.79
C THR A 25 22.05 -16.16 -4.00
N SER A 26 22.09 -15.02 -3.30
CA SER A 26 20.90 -14.54 -2.60
C SER A 26 19.83 -14.21 -3.64
N GLN A 27 18.60 -14.65 -3.38
CA GLN A 27 17.45 -14.34 -4.23
C GLN A 27 17.29 -12.81 -4.30
N LYS A 28 17.11 -12.27 -5.53
CA LYS A 28 16.92 -10.83 -5.72
C LYS A 28 15.55 -10.41 -5.22
N SER A 29 15.50 -9.29 -4.50
CA SER A 29 14.23 -8.68 -4.11
C SER A 29 13.55 -8.02 -5.30
N VAL A 30 12.23 -8.15 -5.36
CA VAL A 30 11.34 -7.51 -6.33
C VAL A 30 10.54 -6.44 -5.60
N TYR A 31 10.51 -5.22 -6.14
CA TYR A 31 9.83 -4.09 -5.55
C TYR A 31 8.57 -3.75 -6.33
N TYR A 32 7.51 -3.40 -5.62
CA TYR A 32 6.19 -3.11 -6.15
C TYR A 32 5.75 -1.72 -5.74
N VAL A 33 5.06 -1.03 -6.65
CA VAL A 33 4.45 0.27 -6.42
C VAL A 33 3.03 0.27 -6.94
N PHE A 34 2.16 1.06 -6.33
CA PHE A 34 0.85 1.38 -6.87
C PHE A 34 0.95 2.46 -7.94
N SER A 35 -0.04 2.51 -8.80
CA SER A 35 -0.15 3.52 -9.85
C SER A 35 -1.57 4.06 -9.89
N ALA A 36 -1.70 5.35 -10.10
CA ALA A 36 -3.00 5.97 -10.32
C ALA A 36 -3.63 5.45 -11.62
N SER A 37 -4.95 5.37 -11.64
CA SER A 37 -5.70 4.94 -12.82
C SER A 37 -5.67 5.99 -13.90
N ARG A 38 -5.48 5.55 -15.14
CA ARG A 38 -5.55 6.41 -16.34
C ARG A 38 -6.91 6.32 -17.04
N ASN A 39 -7.82 5.50 -16.55
CA ASN A 39 -9.06 5.12 -17.22
C ASN A 39 -10.30 5.81 -16.63
N PHE A 40 -10.12 6.80 -15.78
CA PHE A 40 -11.26 7.58 -15.29
C PHE A 40 -11.73 8.56 -16.36
N SER A 41 -13.04 8.57 -16.61
CA SER A 41 -13.67 9.61 -17.42
C SER A 41 -13.72 10.89 -16.58
N THR A 42 -13.11 11.96 -17.07
CA THR A 42 -13.20 13.28 -16.41
C THR A 42 -14.61 13.82 -16.57
N VAL A 43 -15.21 14.21 -15.47
CA VAL A 43 -16.48 14.96 -15.40
C VAL A 43 -16.16 16.43 -15.15
N GLN A 44 -17.14 17.31 -15.29
CA GLN A 44 -17.02 18.71 -14.88
C GLN A 44 -16.62 18.75 -13.38
N SER A 45 -15.84 19.76 -12.96
CA SER A 45 -15.42 19.89 -11.56
C SER A 45 -16.63 19.78 -10.62
N LEU A 46 -16.55 18.82 -9.71
CA LEU A 46 -17.68 18.45 -8.84
C LEU A 46 -17.68 19.24 -7.52
N ILE A 47 -16.51 19.80 -7.14
CA ILE A 47 -16.36 20.54 -5.89
C ILE A 47 -15.94 22.00 -6.10
N GLY A 48 -15.88 22.47 -7.37
CA GLY A 48 -15.45 23.83 -7.71
C GLY A 48 -14.02 24.11 -7.25
N ASP A 49 -13.78 25.28 -6.68
CA ASP A 49 -12.46 25.73 -6.19
C ASP A 49 -12.17 25.27 -4.75
N ARG A 50 -13.06 24.48 -4.14
CA ARG A 50 -12.92 24.01 -2.75
C ARG A 50 -11.78 23.01 -2.61
N GLY A 51 -11.07 23.11 -1.47
CA GLY A 51 -9.97 22.22 -1.15
C GLY A 51 -10.43 20.97 -0.39
N LEU A 52 -9.87 19.81 -0.77
CA LEU A 52 -10.05 18.55 -0.06
C LEU A 52 -8.70 18.07 0.50
N GLY A 53 -8.57 18.03 1.83
CA GLY A 53 -7.45 17.39 2.51
C GLY A 53 -7.67 15.87 2.63
N VAL A 54 -6.70 15.06 2.24
CA VAL A 54 -6.77 13.59 2.35
C VAL A 54 -5.86 13.12 3.47
N GLY A 55 -6.44 12.49 4.48
CA GLY A 55 -5.75 11.95 5.64
C GLY A 55 -6.11 12.66 6.96
N PRO A 56 -5.58 12.15 8.09
CA PRO A 56 -4.68 11.00 8.19
C PRO A 56 -5.33 9.69 7.75
N ILE A 57 -4.50 8.85 7.13
CA ILE A 57 -4.87 7.48 6.77
C ILE A 57 -4.32 6.53 7.83
N LYS A 58 -5.14 5.57 8.27
CA LYS A 58 -4.68 4.50 9.16
C LYS A 58 -4.73 3.17 8.43
N ILE A 59 -3.65 2.41 8.52
CA ILE A 59 -3.58 1.04 8.04
C ILE A 59 -3.29 0.07 9.20
N PRO A 60 -3.68 -1.19 9.13
CA PRO A 60 -3.32 -2.19 10.14
C PRO A 60 -1.79 -2.27 10.31
N ALA A 61 -1.33 -2.26 11.56
CA ALA A 61 0.10 -2.20 11.88
C ALA A 61 0.91 -3.35 11.26
N PHE A 62 0.33 -4.53 11.09
CA PHE A 62 1.01 -5.67 10.47
C PHE A 62 1.25 -5.50 8.98
N LEU A 63 0.55 -4.56 8.30
CA LEU A 63 0.77 -4.18 6.90
C LEU A 63 1.82 -3.08 6.76
N ASN A 64 2.07 -2.28 7.81
CA ASN A 64 3.01 -1.15 7.78
C ASN A 64 4.47 -1.64 7.87
N ARG A 65 4.92 -2.30 6.82
CA ARG A 65 6.26 -2.88 6.69
C ARG A 65 6.69 -2.94 5.23
N PRO A 66 8.02 -3.02 4.98
CA PRO A 66 8.52 -3.10 3.61
C PRO A 66 8.09 -4.37 2.85
N GLN A 67 7.85 -5.48 3.55
CA GLN A 67 7.48 -6.75 2.92
C GLN A 67 6.00 -6.77 2.57
N ILE A 68 5.66 -7.35 1.42
CA ILE A 68 4.27 -7.63 1.07
C ILE A 68 3.74 -8.73 1.99
N VAL A 69 2.62 -8.45 2.63
CA VAL A 69 1.90 -9.38 3.49
C VAL A 69 0.73 -9.98 2.72
N THR A 70 0.60 -11.30 2.76
CA THR A 70 -0.54 -12.03 2.20
C THR A 70 -1.17 -12.93 3.26
N ARG A 71 -2.38 -13.43 3.00
CA ARG A 71 -3.06 -14.37 3.89
C ARG A 71 -2.95 -15.80 3.39
N GLN A 72 -2.80 -16.75 4.30
CA GLN A 72 -2.92 -18.18 4.02
C GLN A 72 -4.21 -18.77 4.64
N GLY A 73 -5.05 -17.91 5.24
CA GLY A 73 -6.28 -18.29 5.93
C GLY A 73 -6.82 -17.14 6.76
N GLN A 74 -7.79 -17.40 7.62
CA GLN A 74 -8.39 -16.34 8.44
C GLN A 74 -7.40 -15.73 9.45
N ASN A 75 -6.56 -16.56 10.06
CA ASN A 75 -5.69 -16.17 11.18
C ASN A 75 -4.19 -16.34 10.86
N LEU A 76 -3.82 -16.65 9.62
CA LEU A 76 -2.43 -16.88 9.24
C LEU A 76 -2.00 -15.89 8.16
N LEU A 77 -0.92 -15.17 8.47
CA LEU A 77 -0.26 -14.25 7.53
C LEU A 77 1.01 -14.90 6.96
N SER A 78 1.31 -14.59 5.72
CA SER A 78 2.57 -14.91 5.07
C SER A 78 3.29 -13.63 4.71
N ILE A 79 4.56 -13.55 5.08
CA ILE A 79 5.43 -12.42 4.84
C ILE A 79 6.59 -12.91 3.99
N ASN A 80 6.78 -12.31 2.82
CA ASN A 80 7.84 -12.71 1.90
C ASN A 80 8.97 -11.67 1.89
N GLU A 81 10.18 -12.10 2.19
CA GLU A 81 11.36 -11.22 2.28
C GLU A 81 11.81 -10.66 0.93
N PHE A 82 11.47 -11.34 -0.17
CA PHE A 82 11.92 -10.98 -1.52
C PHE A 82 10.89 -10.20 -2.33
N HIS A 83 9.65 -10.05 -1.82
CA HIS A 83 8.60 -9.24 -2.43
C HIS A 83 8.26 -8.07 -1.52
N ARG A 84 8.63 -6.86 -1.94
CA ARG A 84 8.65 -5.68 -1.09
C ARG A 84 7.94 -4.50 -1.74
N TRP A 85 7.40 -3.63 -0.93
CA TRP A 85 6.94 -2.33 -1.38
C TRP A 85 8.13 -1.43 -1.74
N GLY A 86 8.00 -0.63 -2.80
CA GLY A 86 9.03 0.33 -3.23
C GLY A 86 9.15 1.56 -2.31
N ASP A 87 8.07 1.82 -1.55
CA ASP A 87 7.99 2.86 -0.53
C ASP A 87 7.04 2.38 0.59
N SER A 88 6.81 3.18 1.64
CA SER A 88 5.85 2.81 2.67
C SER A 88 4.46 2.59 2.07
N LEU A 89 3.77 1.54 2.50
CA LEU A 89 2.44 1.21 1.97
C LEU A 89 1.46 2.36 2.18
N GLU A 90 1.53 3.03 3.33
CA GLU A 90 0.70 4.20 3.66
C GLU A 90 0.94 5.36 2.69
N ALA A 91 2.20 5.70 2.40
CA ALA A 91 2.53 6.77 1.46
C ALA A 91 2.05 6.45 0.05
N GLN A 92 2.22 5.22 -0.42
CA GLN A 92 1.75 4.79 -1.74
C GLN A 92 0.22 4.84 -1.85
N ILE A 93 -0.51 4.33 -0.85
CA ILE A 93 -1.97 4.41 -0.82
C ILE A 93 -2.41 5.87 -0.85
N THR A 94 -1.83 6.72 -0.02
CA THR A 94 -2.19 8.14 0.06
C THR A 94 -1.93 8.86 -1.26
N GLY A 95 -0.77 8.66 -1.88
CA GLY A 95 -0.43 9.25 -3.17
C GLY A 95 -1.42 8.86 -4.27
N VAL A 96 -1.71 7.56 -4.40
CA VAL A 96 -2.67 7.07 -5.40
C VAL A 96 -4.10 7.56 -5.13
N LEU A 97 -4.51 7.64 -3.86
CA LEU A 97 -5.82 8.21 -3.50
C LEU A 97 -5.94 9.66 -3.96
N VAL A 98 -4.94 10.50 -3.69
CA VAL A 98 -4.94 11.90 -4.10
C VAL A 98 -4.99 12.05 -5.62
N GLU A 99 -4.15 11.32 -6.36
CA GLU A 99 -4.14 11.38 -7.83
C GLU A 99 -5.46 10.90 -8.45
N ASN A 100 -6.01 9.79 -7.95
CA ASN A 100 -7.28 9.25 -8.43
C ASN A 100 -8.46 10.19 -8.10
N LEU A 101 -8.53 10.71 -6.87
CA LEU A 101 -9.58 11.65 -6.47
C LEU A 101 -9.47 12.97 -7.21
N SER A 102 -8.26 13.47 -7.45
CA SER A 102 -8.02 14.67 -8.27
C SER A 102 -8.58 14.51 -9.69
N THR A 103 -8.38 13.32 -10.28
CA THR A 103 -8.91 13.00 -11.59
C THR A 103 -10.44 12.83 -11.57
N LEU A 104 -10.96 12.06 -10.60
CA LEU A 104 -12.40 11.76 -10.49
C LEU A 104 -13.23 13.01 -10.16
N LEU A 105 -12.75 13.88 -9.29
CA LEU A 105 -13.41 15.14 -8.91
C LEU A 105 -13.08 16.29 -9.87
N ASN A 106 -12.16 16.05 -10.80
CA ASN A 106 -11.66 17.04 -11.78
C ASN A 106 -11.22 18.34 -11.12
N THR A 107 -10.37 18.24 -10.11
CA THR A 107 -9.83 19.40 -9.38
C THR A 107 -8.36 19.16 -8.97
N PRO A 108 -7.50 20.17 -9.08
CA PRO A 108 -6.15 20.13 -8.54
C PRO A 108 -6.10 20.43 -7.02
N ASN A 109 -7.21 20.88 -6.43
CA ASN A 109 -7.27 21.37 -5.05
C ASN A 109 -7.41 20.21 -4.06
N ILE A 110 -6.55 19.18 -4.18
CA ILE A 110 -6.46 18.07 -3.24
C ILE A 110 -5.05 17.99 -2.69
N SER A 111 -4.91 17.85 -1.36
CA SER A 111 -3.60 17.76 -0.71
C SER A 111 -3.55 16.65 0.34
N ILE A 112 -2.34 16.14 0.53
CA ILE A 112 -2.05 15.10 1.54
C ILE A 112 -1.88 15.73 2.91
N TYR A 113 -2.48 15.12 3.95
CA TYR A 113 -2.22 15.48 5.34
C TYR A 113 -0.81 15.02 5.79
N PRO A 114 -0.06 15.84 6.53
CA PRO A 114 -0.34 17.24 6.85
C PRO A 114 -0.06 18.14 5.66
N TRP A 115 -1.00 19.03 5.33
CA TRP A 115 -0.83 19.99 4.23
C TRP A 115 0.03 21.18 4.63
N GLU A 116 0.68 21.77 3.63
CA GLU A 116 1.52 22.96 3.78
C GLU A 116 0.73 24.24 3.45
N ARG A 117 1.00 25.32 4.18
CA ARG A 117 0.43 26.63 3.86
C ARG A 117 0.98 27.11 2.49
N PRO A 118 0.15 27.83 1.69
CA PRO A 118 -1.14 28.44 2.06
C PRO A 118 -2.37 27.53 1.92
N PHE A 119 -2.22 26.25 1.55
CA PHE A 119 -3.36 25.36 1.38
C PHE A 119 -4.08 25.12 2.72
N LEU A 120 -5.38 25.45 2.75
CA LEU A 120 -6.28 25.18 3.88
C LEU A 120 -7.54 24.53 3.28
N PRO A 121 -7.71 23.23 3.39
CA PRO A 121 -8.87 22.55 2.81
C PRO A 121 -10.13 22.87 3.60
N GLU A 122 -11.23 23.16 2.92
CA GLU A 122 -12.56 23.30 3.52
C GLU A 122 -13.14 21.94 3.95
N TYR A 123 -12.65 20.86 3.34
CA TYR A 123 -13.10 19.50 3.65
C TYR A 123 -11.91 18.60 3.91
N GLN A 124 -12.08 17.68 4.86
CA GLN A 124 -11.05 16.67 5.18
C GLN A 124 -11.63 15.27 5.13
N LEU A 125 -10.98 14.42 4.37
CA LEU A 125 -11.27 12.99 4.25
C LEU A 125 -10.36 12.19 5.19
N TYR A 126 -10.96 11.50 6.13
CA TYR A 126 -10.29 10.54 7.01
C TYR A 126 -10.55 9.12 6.56
N ILE A 127 -9.56 8.23 6.63
CA ILE A 127 -9.70 6.83 6.24
C ILE A 127 -9.05 5.93 7.29
N ASP A 128 -9.79 4.93 7.76
CA ASP A 128 -9.31 3.87 8.66
C ASP A 128 -9.50 2.51 7.96
N PHE A 129 -8.43 2.01 7.36
CA PHE A 129 -8.42 0.69 6.76
C PHE A 129 -8.43 -0.38 7.85
N ARG A 130 -9.46 -1.21 7.86
CA ARG A 130 -9.59 -2.39 8.70
C ARG A 130 -8.92 -3.60 8.04
N ARG A 131 -8.93 -3.60 6.71
CA ARG A 131 -8.34 -4.66 5.90
C ARG A 131 -7.88 -4.09 4.55
N PHE A 132 -6.67 -4.47 4.14
CA PHE A 132 -6.13 -4.20 2.81
C PHE A 132 -5.13 -5.31 2.46
N ASP A 133 -5.64 -6.52 2.35
CA ASP A 133 -4.86 -7.73 2.13
C ASP A 133 -5.72 -8.82 1.49
N GLY A 134 -5.10 -9.94 1.16
CA GLY A 134 -5.78 -11.08 0.58
C GLY A 134 -4.88 -12.28 0.39
N LYS A 135 -5.33 -13.22 -0.43
CA LYS A 135 -4.60 -14.42 -0.76
C LYS A 135 -4.17 -14.37 -2.23
N THR A 136 -2.90 -14.65 -2.49
CA THR A 136 -2.39 -14.79 -3.86
C THR A 136 -3.17 -15.88 -4.61
N ALA A 137 -3.39 -15.68 -5.90
CA ALA A 137 -4.17 -16.56 -6.77
C ALA A 137 -5.67 -16.73 -6.40
N GLU A 138 -6.19 -15.91 -5.47
CA GLU A 138 -7.62 -15.93 -5.13
C GLU A 138 -8.21 -14.53 -5.20
N SER A 139 -8.10 -13.75 -4.11
CA SER A 139 -8.68 -12.41 -4.05
C SER A 139 -8.01 -11.54 -2.99
N VAL A 140 -8.21 -10.24 -3.13
CA VAL A 140 -7.86 -9.22 -2.15
C VAL A 140 -9.12 -8.56 -1.61
N THR A 141 -9.06 -8.06 -0.39
CA THR A 141 -10.15 -7.36 0.27
C THR A 141 -9.68 -6.01 0.76
N LEU A 142 -10.45 -4.97 0.44
CA LEU A 142 -10.37 -3.67 1.06
C LEU A 142 -11.60 -3.50 1.97
N ASP A 143 -11.39 -3.26 3.25
CA ASP A 143 -12.44 -2.88 4.20
C ASP A 143 -11.97 -1.65 4.96
N ALA A 144 -12.70 -0.55 4.83
CA ALA A 144 -12.35 0.72 5.43
C ALA A 144 -13.59 1.46 5.95
N VAL A 145 -13.41 2.16 7.06
CA VAL A 145 -14.32 3.19 7.53
C VAL A 145 -13.71 4.54 7.18
N TRP A 146 -14.50 5.41 6.58
CA TRP A 146 -14.05 6.71 6.16
C TRP A 146 -15.12 7.76 6.40
N TRP A 147 -14.70 9.00 6.58
CA TRP A 147 -15.62 10.10 6.86
C TRP A 147 -15.08 11.42 6.34
N ILE A 148 -16.00 12.33 6.05
CA ILE A 148 -15.72 13.67 5.57
C ILE A 148 -16.11 14.66 6.68
N VAL A 149 -15.25 15.63 6.93
CA VAL A 149 -15.44 16.72 7.90
C VAL A 149 -15.38 18.05 7.15
N ASP A 150 -16.32 18.94 7.42
CA ASP A 150 -16.23 20.37 7.15
C ASP A 150 -15.28 20.96 8.19
N THR A 151 -14.14 21.47 7.74
CA THR A 151 -13.07 21.94 8.63
C THR A 151 -13.38 23.31 9.25
N ASP A 152 -14.18 24.13 8.59
CA ASP A 152 -14.57 25.46 9.09
C ASP A 152 -15.53 25.38 10.27
N ASN A 153 -16.41 24.39 10.24
CA ASN A 153 -17.45 24.18 11.27
C ASN A 153 -17.14 23.01 12.22
N ASP A 154 -16.04 22.31 12.04
CA ASP A 154 -15.69 21.04 12.74
C ASP A 154 -16.85 20.04 12.72
N LYS A 155 -17.56 19.97 11.60
CA LYS A 155 -18.75 19.16 11.44
C LYS A 155 -18.50 17.94 10.57
N ARG A 156 -18.77 16.75 11.09
CA ARG A 156 -18.78 15.54 10.28
C ARG A 156 -20.00 15.50 9.37
N LEU A 157 -19.76 15.53 8.07
CA LEU A 157 -20.80 15.55 7.04
C LEU A 157 -21.27 14.13 6.67
N LEU A 158 -20.33 13.18 6.63
CA LEU A 158 -20.57 11.83 6.19
C LEU A 158 -19.70 10.84 6.95
N THR A 159 -20.23 9.64 7.21
CA THR A 159 -19.45 8.47 7.61
C THR A 159 -19.95 7.27 6.84
N ARG A 160 -19.03 6.53 6.21
CA ARG A 160 -19.34 5.30 5.45
C ARG A 160 -18.34 4.20 5.76
N ARG A 161 -18.79 2.97 5.55
CA ARG A 161 -17.94 1.79 5.46
C ARG A 161 -18.00 1.24 4.05
N SER A 162 -16.83 0.94 3.48
CA SER A 162 -16.70 0.28 2.19
C SER A 162 -16.01 -1.06 2.39
N SER A 163 -16.63 -2.13 1.89
CA SER A 163 -16.05 -3.47 1.87
C SER A 163 -16.06 -3.95 0.43
N LEU A 164 -14.88 -4.09 -0.16
CA LEU A 164 -14.68 -4.41 -1.57
C LEU A 164 -13.78 -5.63 -1.69
N VAL A 165 -14.08 -6.49 -2.66
CA VAL A 165 -13.29 -7.68 -2.97
C VAL A 165 -12.92 -7.64 -4.45
N GLU A 166 -11.68 -7.98 -4.76
CA GLU A 166 -11.17 -8.10 -6.13
C GLU A 166 -10.47 -9.42 -6.32
N SER A 167 -10.81 -10.15 -7.37
CA SER A 167 -10.14 -11.41 -7.73
C SER A 167 -8.79 -11.13 -8.37
N THR A 168 -7.78 -11.92 -8.03
CA THR A 168 -6.49 -11.88 -8.72
C THR A 168 -6.62 -12.48 -10.11
N GLN A 169 -6.10 -11.79 -11.13
CA GLN A 169 -6.06 -12.30 -12.50
C GLN A 169 -4.70 -13.00 -12.74
N GLY A 170 -4.55 -14.20 -12.20
CA GLY A 170 -3.33 -15.01 -12.28
C GLY A 170 -2.63 -15.17 -10.93
N ASP A 171 -1.45 -15.80 -10.99
CA ASP A 171 -0.69 -16.21 -9.81
C ASP A 171 0.40 -15.20 -9.44
N GLY A 172 0.83 -15.29 -8.18
CA GLY A 172 1.99 -14.56 -7.67
C GLY A 172 1.72 -13.12 -7.27
N TYR A 173 2.80 -12.47 -6.83
CA TYR A 173 2.73 -11.13 -6.23
C TYR A 173 2.38 -10.03 -7.23
N LYS A 174 2.73 -10.17 -8.52
CA LYS A 174 2.37 -9.19 -9.54
C LYS A 174 0.84 -9.11 -9.71
N ALA A 175 0.18 -10.26 -9.87
CA ALA A 175 -1.28 -10.32 -9.99
C ALA A 175 -1.96 -9.84 -8.70
N TYR A 176 -1.39 -10.18 -7.54
CA TYR A 176 -1.86 -9.72 -6.25
C TYR A 176 -1.82 -8.18 -6.10
N VAL A 177 -0.70 -7.54 -6.47
CA VAL A 177 -0.56 -6.08 -6.41
C VAL A 177 -1.48 -5.38 -7.41
N ILE A 178 -1.67 -5.94 -8.61
CA ILE A 178 -2.65 -5.43 -9.58
C ILE A 178 -4.06 -5.46 -8.98
N ALA A 179 -4.45 -6.55 -8.33
CA ALA A 179 -5.77 -6.64 -7.69
C ALA A 179 -5.93 -5.65 -6.53
N LEU A 180 -4.88 -5.42 -5.72
CA LEU A 180 -4.87 -4.38 -4.68
C LEU A 180 -5.01 -2.97 -5.29
N ASN A 181 -4.37 -2.70 -6.42
CA ASN A 181 -4.51 -1.43 -7.13
C ASN A 181 -5.95 -1.25 -7.65
N THR A 182 -6.52 -2.27 -8.26
CA THR A 182 -7.90 -2.25 -8.80
C THR A 182 -8.93 -2.03 -7.69
N VAL A 183 -8.79 -2.70 -6.53
CA VAL A 183 -9.73 -2.49 -5.41
C VAL A 183 -9.60 -1.09 -4.81
N LEU A 184 -8.40 -0.50 -4.84
CA LEU A 184 -8.17 0.88 -4.42
C LEU A 184 -8.81 1.89 -5.38
N GLU A 185 -8.75 1.65 -6.69
CA GLU A 185 -9.46 2.44 -7.71
C GLU A 185 -10.98 2.42 -7.48
N LYS A 186 -11.58 1.24 -7.26
CA LYS A 186 -13.00 1.11 -6.92
C LYS A 186 -13.35 1.84 -5.62
N PHE A 187 -12.44 1.85 -4.67
CA PHE A 187 -12.61 2.59 -3.42
C PHE A 187 -12.61 4.10 -3.64
N CYS A 188 -11.74 4.63 -4.50
CA CYS A 188 -11.76 6.04 -4.91
C CYS A 188 -13.10 6.44 -5.51
N GLN A 189 -13.72 5.60 -6.35
CA GLN A 189 -15.05 5.85 -6.89
C GLN A 189 -16.11 5.96 -5.79
N LYS A 190 -16.06 5.06 -4.76
CA LYS A 190 -16.97 5.14 -3.61
C LYS A 190 -16.79 6.39 -2.77
N ILE A 191 -15.55 6.86 -2.63
CA ILE A 191 -15.27 8.14 -1.97
C ILE A 191 -15.83 9.29 -2.81
N THR A 192 -15.61 9.30 -4.12
CA THR A 192 -16.14 10.31 -5.04
C THR A 192 -17.66 10.40 -4.97
N ASP A 193 -18.37 9.26 -5.02
CA ASP A 193 -19.83 9.21 -4.83
C ASP A 193 -20.24 9.89 -3.50
N GLY A 194 -19.51 9.61 -2.41
CA GLY A 194 -19.79 10.19 -1.12
C GLY A 194 -19.45 11.68 -1.02
N VAL A 195 -18.42 12.14 -1.72
CA VAL A 195 -18.08 13.57 -1.81
C VAL A 195 -19.22 14.32 -2.53
N ILE A 196 -19.68 13.79 -3.66
CA ILE A 196 -20.78 14.39 -4.44
C ILE A 196 -22.07 14.48 -3.62
N ASP A 197 -22.36 13.47 -2.79
CA ASP A 197 -23.58 13.42 -1.98
C ASP A 197 -23.65 14.51 -0.89
N VAL A 198 -22.50 15.03 -0.44
CA VAL A 198 -22.46 15.94 0.73
C VAL A 198 -21.87 17.31 0.41
N LEU A 199 -21.21 17.47 -0.72
CA LEU A 199 -20.68 18.76 -1.14
C LEU A 199 -21.63 19.37 -2.18
N PRO A 200 -22.20 20.55 -1.89
CA PRO A 200 -23.13 21.25 -2.77
C PRO A 200 -22.46 21.87 -3.99
#